data_9ef28d2aa2227aa055579ffe3262c9af
#
_entry.id   9ef28d2aa2227aa055579ffe3262c9af
#
_cell.length_a   1.000
_cell.length_b   1.000
_cell.length_c   1.000
_cell.angle_alpha   90.00
_cell.angle_beta   90.00
_cell.angle_gamma   90.00
#
_symmetry.space_group_name_H-M   'P 1'
#
loop_
_entity.id
_entity.type
_entity.pdbx_description
1 polymer ?
#
loop_
_entity_poly.entity_id
_entity_poly.type
_entity_poly.pdbx_seq_one_letter_code
_entity_poly.pdbx_strand_id
1 'polypeptide(L)'
;SDAVTAFETVYFWQPLDECLREVLRVLKPGGRFLILCEASDPVKARRWTDLIDGMTAYTPGDLERSLQTAGFRSVEIHRRGERMCLVATRQ
;
A
#
# COMPACT_ATOMS: atom_id res chain seq x y z
N SER A 1 4.19 -11.68 -12.50
CA SER A 1 5.04 -10.48 -12.52
C SER A 1 6.12 -10.56 -11.45
N ASP A 2 7.28 -9.97 -11.73
CA ASP A 2 8.36 -9.87 -10.75
C ASP A 2 8.14 -8.73 -9.77
N ALA A 3 7.46 -7.68 -10.20
CA ALA A 3 7.15 -6.53 -9.37
C ALA A 3 5.85 -5.86 -9.82
N VAL A 4 5.14 -5.31 -8.84
CA VAL A 4 3.99 -4.45 -9.05
C VAL A 4 4.23 -3.17 -8.26
N THR A 5 3.90 -2.04 -8.85
CA THR A 5 4.09 -0.73 -8.22
C THR A 5 2.77 0.04 -8.18
N ALA A 6 2.44 0.60 -7.00
CA ALA A 6 1.33 1.51 -6.83
C ALA A 6 1.88 2.85 -6.32
N PHE A 7 1.63 3.91 -7.08
CA PHE A 7 2.08 5.25 -6.72
C PHE A 7 0.87 6.12 -6.38
N GLU A 8 0.65 6.33 -5.09
CA GLU A 8 -0.46 7.11 -4.53
C GLU A 8 -1.86 6.64 -4.95
N THR A 9 -1.97 5.50 -5.60
CA THR A 9 -3.26 4.99 -6.09
C THR A 9 -3.97 4.08 -5.10
N VAL A 10 -3.25 3.54 -4.11
CA VAL A 10 -3.78 2.59 -3.13
C VAL A 10 -4.96 3.19 -2.33
N TYR A 11 -5.02 4.51 -2.20
CA TYR A 11 -6.10 5.21 -1.51
C TYR A 11 -7.46 5.02 -2.17
N PHE A 12 -7.50 4.63 -3.44
CA PHE A 12 -8.72 4.39 -4.20
C PHE A 12 -9.06 2.90 -4.32
N TRP A 13 -8.23 2.02 -3.79
CA TRP A 13 -8.45 0.58 -3.88
C TRP A 13 -9.48 0.13 -2.86
N GLN A 14 -10.64 -0.28 -3.34
CA GLN A 14 -11.75 -0.74 -2.51
C GLN A 14 -12.43 -1.95 -3.15
N PRO A 15 -12.60 -3.05 -2.42
CA PRO A 15 -12.03 -3.26 -1.06
C PRO A 15 -10.53 -3.53 -1.13
N LEU A 16 -9.81 -2.93 -0.21
CA LEU A 16 -8.35 -3.00 -0.22
C LEU A 16 -7.82 -4.42 -0.14
N ASP A 17 -8.35 -5.23 0.76
CA ASP A 17 -7.88 -6.61 0.95
C ASP A 17 -8.06 -7.48 -0.29
N GLU A 18 -9.15 -7.30 -1.05
CA GLU A 18 -9.33 -8.00 -2.32
C GLU A 18 -8.31 -7.56 -3.36
N CYS A 19 -8.05 -6.25 -3.44
CA CYS A 19 -7.05 -5.70 -4.36
C CYS A 19 -5.65 -6.23 -4.03
N LEU A 20 -5.30 -6.28 -2.75
CA LEU A 20 -4.00 -6.80 -2.31
C LEU A 20 -3.86 -8.30 -2.63
N ARG A 21 -4.91 -9.08 -2.47
CA ARG A 21 -4.88 -10.49 -2.84
C ARG A 21 -4.67 -10.68 -4.34
N GLU A 22 -5.25 -9.80 -5.17
CA GLU A 22 -5.03 -9.86 -6.62
C GLU A 22 -3.59 -9.50 -6.98
N VAL A 23 -3.00 -8.53 -6.32
CA VAL A 23 -1.57 -8.22 -6.49
C VAL A 23 -0.73 -9.44 -6.12
N LEU A 24 -1.03 -10.07 -4.99
CA LEU A 24 -0.32 -11.27 -4.56
C LEU A 24 -0.44 -12.40 -5.58
N ARG A 25 -1.62 -12.57 -6.17
CA ARG A 25 -1.88 -13.62 -7.15
C ARG A 25 -1.02 -13.45 -8.41
N VAL A 26 -0.83 -12.22 -8.88
CA VAL A 26 -0.08 -11.97 -10.12
C VAL A 26 1.43 -11.93 -9.92
N LEU A 27 1.89 -11.83 -8.68
CA LEU A 27 3.32 -11.83 -8.38
C LEU A 27 3.87 -13.26 -8.40
N LYS A 28 5.09 -13.42 -8.92
CA LYS A 28 5.84 -14.66 -8.77
C LYS A 28 6.34 -14.81 -7.33
N PRO A 29 6.63 -16.04 -6.87
CA PRO A 29 7.30 -16.22 -5.58
C PRO A 29 8.57 -15.37 -5.51
N GLY A 30 8.76 -14.64 -4.43
CA GLY A 30 9.86 -13.69 -4.30
C GLY A 30 9.61 -12.35 -4.95
N GLY A 31 8.51 -12.19 -5.68
CA GLY A 31 8.12 -10.91 -6.28
C GLY A 31 7.78 -9.86 -5.24
N ARG A 32 7.88 -8.59 -5.61
CA ARG A 32 7.70 -7.47 -4.68
C ARG A 32 6.59 -6.55 -5.13
N PHE A 33 5.86 -6.05 -4.13
CA PHE A 33 4.87 -4.99 -4.31
C PHE A 33 5.39 -3.73 -3.62
N LEU A 34 5.53 -2.66 -4.39
CA LEU A 34 6.01 -1.37 -3.88
C LEU A 34 4.84 -0.39 -3.85
N ILE A 35 4.61 0.20 -2.68
CA ILE A 35 3.61 1.25 -2.51
C ILE A 35 4.36 2.54 -2.19
N LEU A 36 4.20 3.52 -3.06
CA LEU A 36 4.84 4.82 -2.92
C LEU A 36 3.80 5.86 -2.52
N CYS A 37 4.02 6.54 -1.41
CA CYS A 37 3.12 7.55 -0.87
C CYS A 37 3.90 8.79 -0.47
N GLU A 38 3.30 9.97 -0.67
CA GLU A 38 3.88 11.23 -0.20
C GLU A 38 3.26 11.67 1.13
N ALA A 39 2.01 11.35 1.37
CA ALA A 39 1.29 11.77 2.57
C ALA A 39 1.18 10.59 3.55
N SER A 40 2.21 10.41 4.37
CA SER A 40 2.17 9.40 5.43
C SER A 40 1.47 9.91 6.71
N ASP A 41 1.21 11.22 6.78
CA ASP A 41 0.54 11.85 7.93
C ASP A 41 -0.98 11.71 7.79
N PRO A 42 -1.66 11.01 8.73
CA PRO A 42 -3.11 10.83 8.67
C PRO A 42 -3.90 12.14 8.64
N VAL A 43 -3.39 13.19 9.30
CA VAL A 43 -4.07 14.49 9.34
C VAL A 43 -4.06 15.14 7.97
N LYS A 44 -2.92 15.14 7.29
CA LYS A 44 -2.80 15.69 5.94
C LYS A 44 -3.59 14.86 4.94
N ALA A 45 -3.51 13.54 5.03
CA ALA A 45 -4.23 12.64 4.14
C ALA A 45 -5.75 12.81 4.29
N ARG A 46 -6.24 13.06 5.52
CA ARG A 46 -7.65 13.24 5.79
C ARG A 46 -8.22 14.47 5.07
N ARG A 47 -7.43 15.52 4.90
CA ARG A 47 -7.86 16.71 4.13
C ARG A 47 -8.17 16.35 2.68
N TRP A 48 -7.39 15.47 2.09
CA TRP A 48 -7.61 15.01 0.72
C TRP A 48 -8.82 14.08 0.62
N THR A 49 -9.00 13.18 1.62
CA THR A 49 -10.15 12.27 1.62
C THR A 49 -11.47 13.00 1.80
N ASP A 50 -11.48 14.14 2.50
CA ASP A 50 -12.67 14.97 2.65
C ASP A 50 -13.06 15.66 1.35
N LEU A 51 -12.10 15.86 0.45
CA LEU A 51 -12.30 16.58 -0.82
C LEU A 51 -12.59 15.66 -2.01
N ILE A 52 -12.14 14.41 -1.94
CA ILE A 52 -12.20 13.48 -3.07
C ILE A 52 -12.97 12.23 -2.68
N ASP A 53 -14.08 11.98 -3.40
CA ASP A 53 -14.88 10.76 -3.20
C ASP A 53 -14.09 9.51 -3.57
N GLY A 54 -14.28 8.46 -2.78
CA GLY A 54 -13.65 7.16 -3.02
C GLY A 54 -12.21 7.05 -2.54
N MET A 55 -11.65 8.11 -2.00
CA MET A 55 -10.30 8.10 -1.43
C MET A 55 -10.34 7.72 0.05
N THR A 56 -9.51 6.80 0.47
CA THR A 56 -9.37 6.38 1.88
C THR A 56 -7.94 6.62 2.34
N ALA A 57 -7.77 7.25 3.50
CA ALA A 57 -6.46 7.46 4.08
C ALA A 57 -6.03 6.21 4.86
N TYR A 58 -4.85 5.69 4.53
CA TYR A 58 -4.25 4.57 5.25
C TYR A 58 -2.97 5.03 5.93
N THR A 59 -2.80 4.68 7.20
CA THR A 59 -1.51 4.86 7.87
C THR A 59 -0.54 3.77 7.40
N PRO A 60 0.79 3.98 7.54
CA PRO A 60 1.76 2.92 7.24
C PRO A 60 1.46 1.63 7.99
N GLY A 61 1.07 1.73 9.26
CA GLY A 61 0.72 0.56 10.06
C GLY A 61 -0.52 -0.16 9.54
N ASP A 62 -1.52 0.58 9.07
CA ASP A 62 -2.73 -0.01 8.47
C ASP A 62 -2.38 -0.80 7.21
N LEU A 63 -1.55 -0.21 6.34
CA LEU A 63 -1.11 -0.87 5.10
C LEU A 63 -0.27 -2.10 5.41
N GLU A 64 0.65 -2.01 6.38
CA GLU A 64 1.46 -3.15 6.79
C GLU A 64 0.60 -4.32 7.26
N ARG A 65 -0.37 -4.05 8.13
CA ARG A 65 -1.28 -5.09 8.63
C ARG A 65 -2.10 -5.71 7.51
N SER A 66 -2.61 -4.87 6.60
CA SER A 66 -3.41 -5.36 5.47
C SER A 66 -2.59 -6.23 4.53
N LEU A 67 -1.34 -5.84 4.28
CA LEU A 67 -0.41 -6.62 3.45
C LEU A 67 -0.10 -7.97 4.09
N GLN A 68 0.18 -7.98 5.40
CA GLN A 68 0.46 -9.22 6.13
C GLN A 68 -0.78 -10.14 6.14
N THR A 69 -1.96 -9.58 6.37
CA THR A 69 -3.21 -10.33 6.35
C THR A 69 -3.49 -10.92 4.95
N ALA A 70 -3.13 -10.20 3.90
CA ALA A 70 -3.31 -10.68 2.53
C ALA A 70 -2.38 -11.84 2.18
N GLY A 71 -1.26 -11.99 2.91
CA GLY A 71 -0.34 -13.11 2.72
C GLY A 71 1.08 -12.72 2.29
N PHE A 72 1.41 -11.45 2.31
CA PHE A 72 2.78 -11.02 2.04
C PHE A 72 3.70 -11.43 3.19
N ARG A 73 4.87 -11.96 2.85
CA ARG A 73 5.80 -12.52 3.83
C ARG A 73 6.50 -11.46 4.66
N SER A 74 7.02 -10.45 4.00
CA SER A 74 7.73 -9.38 4.68
C SER A 74 7.26 -8.03 4.16
N VAL A 75 7.17 -7.06 5.05
CA VAL A 75 6.81 -5.69 4.71
C VAL A 75 7.87 -4.78 5.31
N GLU A 76 8.57 -4.04 4.46
CA GLU A 76 9.54 -3.05 4.88
C GLU A 76 9.00 -1.67 4.61
N ILE A 77 9.23 -0.74 5.53
CA ILE A 77 8.81 0.65 5.42
C ILE A 77 10.04 1.52 5.37
N HIS A 78 10.19 2.26 4.27
CA HIS A 78 11.30 3.20 4.08
C HIS A 78 10.73 4.61 4.01
N ARG A 79 11.27 5.50 4.83
CA ARG A 79 10.82 6.90 4.91
C ARG A 79 11.94 7.84 4.52
N ARG A 80 11.56 8.91 3.82
CA ARG A 80 12.46 10.01 3.52
C ARG A 80 11.66 11.31 3.47
N GLY A 81 11.72 12.09 4.55
CA GLY A 81 10.86 13.26 4.72
C GLY A 81 9.40 12.84 4.79
N GLU A 82 8.57 13.42 3.94
CA GLU A 82 7.15 13.07 3.84
C GLU A 82 6.90 11.90 2.88
N ARG A 83 7.94 11.43 2.20
CA ARG A 83 7.82 10.31 1.27
C ARG A 83 7.99 9.00 2.00
N MET A 84 7.24 8.02 1.55
CA MET A 84 7.24 6.70 2.14
C MET A 84 7.13 5.65 1.04
N CYS A 85 7.91 4.58 1.19
CA CYS A 85 7.81 3.41 0.32
C CYS A 85 7.63 2.19 1.19
N LEU A 86 6.56 1.44 0.95
CA LEU A 86 6.39 0.11 1.53
C LEU A 86 6.81 -0.92 0.49
N VAL A 87 7.62 -1.87 0.91
CA VAL A 87 8.05 -2.98 0.05
C VAL A 87 7.54 -4.27 0.66
N ALA A 88 6.59 -4.91 0.02
CA ALA A 88 6.02 -6.17 0.44
C ALA A 88 6.49 -7.28 -0.48
N THR A 89 6.91 -8.40 0.07
CA THR A 89 7.46 -9.51 -0.68
C THR A 89 6.51 -10.70 -0.63
N ARG A 90 6.22 -11.29 -1.79
CA ARG A 90 5.49 -12.55 -1.86
C ARG A 90 6.41 -13.70 -1.44
N GLN A 91 5.86 -14.55 -0.59
CA GLN A 91 6.55 -15.75 -0.15
C GLN A 91 6.79 -16.74 -1.30
#